data_8a8e39cb6a676e6ae435f468ea71004e
#
_entry.id   8a8e39cb6a676e6ae435f468ea71004e
#
_cell.length_a   1.000
_cell.length_b   1.000
_cell.length_c   1.000
_cell.angle_alpha   90.00
_cell.angle_beta   90.00
_cell.angle_gamma   90.00
#
_symmetry.space_group_name_H-M   'P 1'
#
loop_
_entity.id
_entity.type
_entity.pdbx_description
1 polymer ?
#
loop_
_entity_poly.entity_id
_entity_poly.type
_entity_poly.pdbx_seq_one_letter_code
_entity_poly.pdbx_strand_id
1 'polypeptide(L)'
;MIRLRLLTTGALALGALTAAAPAPKAPAKPQPATKPAPKPAPGPDLKIMQVQVILDHLGFSPGVIDGKGGAGLKRAVAGFQKASGVVATGSIDPVTAAGLQKFAATQPVREITLTPADLAGDFVGAIPHKEDAQAKLSSLGYSNPLEMLSERYHTTAAVLIALNSPDTKLVPGTTIKVPNVVTGGRAYPADLPELYKQTLAGLNVDSTQPQADHLVVDKSDKTLSVYDAQSKLLAQFPVTTGSSHDPLPIGTWKILGLDYNPKFHFNPKLFWDASKGEKAAMLPPGPNGPVGVVWMDLSKPHYGIHGTPVPENIGRTASHGCVRMTNWDAARVSLMVKAGTPAIFQP
;
A
#
# COMPACT_ATOMS: atom_id res chain seq x y z
N MET A 1 56.97 1.53 -49.92
CA MET A 1 57.35 0.88 -51.19
C MET A 1 56.06 0.45 -51.86
N ILE A 2 55.51 1.20 -52.75
CA ILE A 2 55.63 1.25 -54.22
C ILE A 2 55.46 -0.14 -54.85
N ARG A 3 54.40 -0.34 -55.57
CA ARG A 3 54.14 -0.71 -56.98
C ARG A 3 52.78 -1.35 -57.12
N LEU A 4 51.80 -0.81 -57.80
CA LEU A 4 51.58 -0.38 -59.18
C LEU A 4 51.19 -1.54 -60.14
N ARG A 5 49.97 -1.39 -60.70
CA ARG A 5 49.44 -1.77 -62.04
C ARG A 5 49.17 -3.24 -62.36
N LEU A 6 47.97 -3.59 -62.84
CA LEU A 6 47.76 -3.66 -64.29
C LEU A 6 46.25 -3.66 -64.66
N LEU A 7 45.98 -2.88 -65.73
CA LEU A 7 44.74 -2.87 -66.52
C LEU A 7 44.63 -4.09 -67.39
N THR A 8 43.39 -4.61 -67.54
CA THR A 8 43.07 -5.31 -68.84
C THR A 8 41.64 -4.91 -69.24
N THR A 9 41.60 -4.47 -70.47
CA THR A 9 40.48 -4.12 -71.35
C THR A 9 39.65 -5.31 -71.77
N GLY A 10 38.32 -5.09 -71.94
CA GLY A 10 37.71 -5.94 -72.95
C GLY A 10 36.19 -6.16 -72.86
N ALA A 11 35.53 -5.56 -73.84
CA ALA A 11 34.30 -6.00 -74.51
C ALA A 11 32.96 -5.49 -74.01
N LEU A 12 32.43 -4.54 -74.76
CA LEU A 12 31.01 -4.17 -74.83
C LEU A 12 30.21 -5.34 -75.41
N ALA A 13 29.16 -5.77 -74.68
CA ALA A 13 28.08 -6.55 -75.31
C ALA A 13 26.78 -5.73 -75.13
N LEU A 14 26.24 -5.27 -76.28
CA LEU A 14 24.89 -4.66 -76.32
C LEU A 14 23.86 -5.76 -76.11
N GLY A 15 23.24 -5.75 -74.91
CA GLY A 15 22.09 -6.57 -74.59
C GLY A 15 20.83 -5.70 -74.60
N ALA A 16 19.87 -6.06 -75.43
CA ALA A 16 18.58 -5.35 -75.58
C ALA A 16 17.78 -5.36 -74.28
N LEU A 17 17.45 -4.17 -73.75
CA LEU A 17 16.49 -4.04 -72.70
C LEU A 17 15.07 -4.30 -73.17
N THR A 18 14.51 -5.47 -72.85
CA THR A 18 13.07 -5.67 -72.90
C THR A 18 12.49 -5.17 -71.58
N ALA A 19 11.72 -4.09 -71.61
CA ALA A 19 10.97 -3.57 -70.50
C ALA A 19 9.87 -4.56 -70.12
N ALA A 20 10.04 -5.24 -68.99
CA ALA A 20 8.97 -6.03 -68.37
C ALA A 20 7.95 -5.09 -67.71
N ALA A 21 6.67 -5.26 -68.06
CA ALA A 21 5.58 -4.52 -67.43
C ALA A 21 5.49 -4.85 -65.94
N PRO A 22 5.16 -3.86 -65.04
CA PRO A 22 5.05 -4.11 -63.60
C PRO A 22 3.88 -5.05 -63.32
N ALA A 23 4.12 -6.07 -62.50
CA ALA A 23 3.11 -7.00 -62.04
C ALA A 23 2.04 -6.26 -61.21
N PRO A 24 0.76 -6.66 -61.30
CA PRO A 24 -0.31 -6.04 -60.51
C PRO A 24 -0.05 -6.25 -59.01
N LYS A 25 -0.10 -5.14 -58.22
CA LYS A 25 0.01 -5.16 -56.74
C LYS A 25 -1.15 -6.01 -56.20
N ALA A 26 -0.82 -7.04 -55.42
CA ALA A 26 -1.81 -7.79 -54.65
C ALA A 26 -2.60 -6.85 -53.74
N PRO A 27 -3.90 -7.09 -53.51
CA PRO A 27 -4.72 -6.28 -52.65
C PRO A 27 -4.15 -6.34 -51.22
N ALA A 28 -3.96 -5.18 -50.59
CA ALA A 28 -3.52 -5.05 -49.22
C ALA A 28 -4.50 -5.77 -48.28
N LYS A 29 -3.99 -6.68 -47.45
CA LYS A 29 -4.78 -7.31 -46.41
C LYS A 29 -5.37 -6.20 -45.50
N PRO A 30 -6.66 -6.29 -45.12
CA PRO A 30 -7.25 -5.32 -44.17
C PRO A 30 -6.42 -5.29 -42.88
N GLN A 31 -5.90 -4.13 -42.51
CA GLN A 31 -5.31 -3.92 -41.19
C GLN A 31 -6.38 -4.18 -40.13
N PRO A 32 -6.09 -4.99 -39.10
CA PRO A 32 -7.04 -5.14 -38.01
C PRO A 32 -7.35 -3.76 -37.43
N ALA A 33 -8.64 -3.44 -37.30
CA ALA A 33 -9.09 -2.21 -36.68
C ALA A 33 -8.46 -2.11 -35.27
N THR A 34 -7.66 -1.09 -35.07
CA THR A 34 -7.11 -0.77 -33.75
C THR A 34 -8.26 -0.53 -32.80
N LYS A 35 -8.41 -1.40 -31.80
CA LYS A 35 -9.38 -1.23 -30.73
C LYS A 35 -9.17 0.16 -30.14
N PRO A 36 -10.23 1.00 -29.96
CA PRO A 36 -10.07 2.31 -29.36
C PRO A 36 -9.37 2.16 -28.01
N ALA A 37 -8.40 3.03 -27.73
CA ALA A 37 -7.75 3.08 -26.43
C ALA A 37 -8.83 3.19 -25.34
N PRO A 38 -8.74 2.42 -24.24
CA PRO A 38 -9.72 2.50 -23.18
C PRO A 38 -9.77 3.93 -22.63
N LYS A 39 -10.98 4.46 -22.49
CA LYS A 39 -11.22 5.79 -21.93
C LYS A 39 -10.54 5.85 -20.56
N PRO A 40 -9.79 6.91 -20.22
CA PRO A 40 -9.19 7.05 -18.91
C PRO A 40 -10.23 6.81 -17.82
N ALA A 41 -9.92 6.02 -16.81
CA ALA A 41 -10.79 5.83 -15.67
C ALA A 41 -11.07 7.20 -15.03
N PRO A 42 -12.30 7.48 -14.57
CA PRO A 42 -12.59 8.72 -13.88
C PRO A 42 -11.66 8.87 -12.67
N GLY A 43 -11.17 10.10 -12.46
CA GLY A 43 -10.32 10.42 -11.29
C GLY A 43 -11.07 10.17 -9.97
N PRO A 44 -10.36 10.28 -8.82
CA PRO A 44 -10.95 10.11 -7.49
C PRO A 44 -12.11 11.09 -7.25
N ASP A 45 -13.21 10.62 -6.65
CA ASP A 45 -14.28 11.51 -6.17
C ASP A 45 -13.77 12.27 -4.93
N LEU A 46 -13.62 13.59 -5.07
CA LEU A 46 -13.06 14.42 -4.00
C LEU A 46 -14.00 14.54 -2.79
N LYS A 47 -15.31 14.38 -2.95
CA LYS A 47 -16.25 14.37 -1.80
C LYS A 47 -16.07 13.09 -0.98
N ILE A 48 -15.93 11.95 -1.64
CA ILE A 48 -15.63 10.68 -0.97
C ILE A 48 -14.25 10.76 -0.31
N MET A 49 -13.25 11.27 -1.01
CA MET A 49 -11.89 11.44 -0.48
C MET A 49 -11.87 12.34 0.76
N GLN A 50 -12.66 13.42 0.79
CA GLN A 50 -12.79 14.29 1.97
C GLN A 50 -13.28 13.49 3.18
N VAL A 51 -14.31 12.66 3.01
CA VAL A 51 -14.80 11.80 4.10
C VAL A 51 -13.74 10.78 4.52
N GLN A 52 -13.03 10.17 3.56
CA GLN A 52 -11.94 9.24 3.88
C GLN A 52 -10.83 9.92 4.70
N VAL A 53 -10.40 11.12 4.31
CA VAL A 53 -9.38 11.91 5.03
C VAL A 53 -9.84 12.26 6.46
N ILE A 54 -11.10 12.69 6.61
CA ILE A 54 -11.66 13.00 7.92
C ILE A 54 -11.70 11.75 8.81
N LEU A 55 -12.20 10.63 8.29
CA LEU A 55 -12.30 9.39 9.05
C LEU A 55 -10.92 8.83 9.41
N ASP A 56 -9.95 8.89 8.51
CA ASP A 56 -8.57 8.50 8.77
C ASP A 56 -7.98 9.33 9.93
N HIS A 57 -8.14 10.65 9.89
CA HIS A 57 -7.72 11.54 10.98
C HIS A 57 -8.36 11.21 12.32
N LEU A 58 -9.64 10.82 12.32
CA LEU A 58 -10.39 10.48 13.53
C LEU A 58 -10.08 9.08 14.09
N GLY A 59 -9.22 8.30 13.41
CA GLY A 59 -8.88 6.95 13.85
C GLY A 59 -9.77 5.86 13.26
N PHE A 60 -10.69 6.18 12.35
CA PHE A 60 -11.54 5.24 11.64
C PHE A 60 -11.03 5.06 10.21
N SER A 61 -9.95 4.27 10.07
CA SER A 61 -9.24 4.14 8.80
C SER A 61 -10.11 3.53 7.71
N PRO A 62 -10.18 4.14 6.51
CA PRO A 62 -10.77 3.51 5.34
C PRO A 62 -9.83 2.48 4.69
N GLY A 63 -8.61 2.30 5.20
CA GLY A 63 -7.48 1.71 4.51
C GLY A 63 -6.88 2.71 3.52
N VAL A 64 -6.93 2.40 2.24
CA VAL A 64 -6.46 3.32 1.19
C VAL A 64 -7.42 4.49 1.01
N ILE A 65 -6.90 5.72 1.01
CA ILE A 65 -7.62 6.94 0.64
C ILE A 65 -7.58 7.06 -0.88
N ASP A 66 -8.67 6.68 -1.55
CA ASP A 66 -8.72 6.53 -3.01
C ASP A 66 -9.86 7.30 -3.70
N GLY A 67 -10.69 7.99 -2.91
CA GLY A 67 -11.88 8.68 -3.44
C GLY A 67 -12.94 7.72 -3.98
N LYS A 68 -12.96 6.46 -3.55
CA LYS A 68 -13.95 5.48 -3.98
C LYS A 68 -14.84 5.06 -2.81
N GLY A 69 -16.12 4.91 -3.08
CA GLY A 69 -17.03 4.19 -2.19
C GLY A 69 -16.70 2.69 -2.17
N GLY A 70 -17.12 2.00 -1.13
CA GLY A 70 -16.93 0.56 -1.06
C GLY A 70 -16.79 0.06 0.39
N ALA A 71 -16.34 -1.19 0.54
CA ALA A 71 -16.32 -1.85 1.84
C ALA A 71 -15.39 -1.14 2.85
N GLY A 72 -14.24 -0.60 2.44
CA GLY A 72 -13.35 0.15 3.31
C GLY A 72 -14.02 1.37 3.91
N LEU A 73 -14.60 2.24 3.06
CA LEU A 73 -15.33 3.41 3.52
C LEU A 73 -16.53 3.04 4.40
N LYS A 74 -17.30 2.00 4.03
CA LYS A 74 -18.43 1.53 4.84
C LYS A 74 -18.02 1.13 6.25
N ARG A 75 -16.91 0.39 6.39
CA ARG A 75 -16.36 -0.01 7.69
C ARG A 75 -15.92 1.21 8.51
N ALA A 76 -15.21 2.15 7.90
CA ALA A 76 -14.77 3.37 8.54
C ALA A 76 -15.94 4.21 9.05
N VAL A 77 -16.99 4.37 8.23
CA VAL A 77 -18.23 5.06 8.61
C VAL A 77 -18.93 4.32 9.76
N ALA A 78 -19.07 3.00 9.68
CA ALA A 78 -19.69 2.21 10.75
C ALA A 78 -18.92 2.31 12.07
N GLY A 79 -17.57 2.30 12.03
CA GLY A 79 -16.74 2.52 13.20
C GLY A 79 -16.95 3.90 13.82
N PHE A 80 -16.95 4.95 13.02
CA PHE A 80 -17.26 6.32 13.48
C PHE A 80 -18.65 6.42 14.11
N GLN A 81 -19.67 5.83 13.46
CA GLN A 81 -21.04 5.80 13.97
C GLN A 81 -21.11 5.09 15.33
N LYS A 82 -20.49 3.91 15.45
CA LYS A 82 -20.40 3.14 16.70
C LYS A 82 -19.73 3.94 17.82
N ALA A 83 -18.61 4.58 17.52
CA ALA A 83 -17.89 5.42 18.48
C ALA A 83 -18.68 6.68 18.89
N SER A 84 -19.56 7.15 18.00
CA SER A 84 -20.47 8.29 18.25
C SER A 84 -21.79 7.90 18.95
N GLY A 85 -22.00 6.61 19.26
CA GLY A 85 -23.21 6.12 19.92
C GLY A 85 -24.47 6.13 19.05
N VAL A 86 -24.30 6.11 17.71
CA VAL A 86 -25.42 6.04 16.76
C VAL A 86 -25.44 4.69 16.04
N VAL A 87 -26.55 4.37 15.36
CA VAL A 87 -26.70 3.11 14.64
C VAL A 87 -25.62 3.00 13.55
N ALA A 88 -24.85 1.92 13.58
CA ALA A 88 -23.74 1.67 12.64
C ALA A 88 -24.25 1.15 11.28
N THR A 89 -24.80 2.05 10.45
CA THR A 89 -25.31 1.72 9.10
C THR A 89 -24.22 1.55 8.05
N GLY A 90 -23.02 2.11 8.31
CA GLY A 90 -21.93 2.20 7.33
C GLY A 90 -22.25 3.13 6.15
N SER A 91 -23.30 3.92 6.23
CA SER A 91 -23.71 4.90 5.23
C SER A 91 -23.59 6.32 5.77
N ILE A 92 -23.28 7.28 4.90
CA ILE A 92 -23.23 8.70 5.25
C ILE A 92 -24.68 9.22 5.22
N ASP A 93 -25.44 8.85 6.24
CA ASP A 93 -26.80 9.33 6.47
C ASP A 93 -26.78 10.75 7.08
N PRO A 94 -27.94 11.43 7.25
CA PRO A 94 -28.00 12.79 7.80
C PRO A 94 -27.39 12.92 9.19
N VAL A 95 -27.51 11.90 10.05
CA VAL A 95 -26.93 11.89 11.42
C VAL A 95 -25.40 11.84 11.33
N THR A 96 -24.88 10.96 10.48
CA THR A 96 -23.44 10.85 10.24
C THR A 96 -22.88 12.12 9.61
N ALA A 97 -23.58 12.68 8.61
CA ALA A 97 -23.19 13.94 7.99
C ALA A 97 -23.12 15.09 9.01
N ALA A 98 -24.10 15.18 9.92
CA ALA A 98 -24.10 16.17 11.01
C ALA A 98 -22.92 15.98 11.97
N GLY A 99 -22.58 14.71 12.30
CA GLY A 99 -21.40 14.40 13.12
C GLY A 99 -20.06 14.79 12.47
N LEU A 100 -19.99 14.71 11.14
CA LEU A 100 -18.80 15.09 10.36
C LEU A 100 -18.75 16.59 10.04
N GLN A 101 -19.83 17.34 10.23
CA GLN A 101 -19.94 18.77 9.86
C GLN A 101 -18.87 19.65 10.49
N LYS A 102 -18.44 19.35 11.73
CA LYS A 102 -17.36 20.07 12.41
C LYS A 102 -16.00 19.99 11.70
N PHE A 103 -15.84 19.04 10.79
CA PHE A 103 -14.65 18.85 9.97
C PHE A 103 -14.86 19.29 8.50
N ALA A 104 -15.97 19.97 8.18
CA ALA A 104 -16.32 20.36 6.80
C ALA A 104 -15.26 21.24 6.11
N ALA A 105 -14.46 21.97 6.89
CA ALA A 105 -13.35 22.78 6.38
C ALA A 105 -12.14 21.93 5.90
N THR A 106 -12.07 20.63 6.26
CA THR A 106 -10.98 19.74 5.84
C THR A 106 -11.04 19.54 4.33
N GLN A 107 -9.99 19.95 3.62
CA GLN A 107 -9.91 19.73 2.17
C GLN A 107 -9.57 18.26 1.87
N PRO A 108 -10.09 17.67 0.77
CA PRO A 108 -9.78 16.30 0.38
C PRO A 108 -8.33 16.10 -0.05
N VAL A 109 -7.75 17.13 -0.65
CA VAL A 109 -6.38 17.15 -1.17
C VAL A 109 -5.67 18.40 -0.72
N ARG A 110 -4.35 18.34 -0.66
CA ARG A 110 -3.48 19.52 -0.51
C ARG A 110 -2.38 19.50 -1.56
N GLU A 111 -1.86 20.67 -1.87
CA GLU A 111 -0.67 20.82 -2.68
C GLU A 111 0.57 20.85 -1.80
N ILE A 112 1.62 20.16 -2.24
CA ILE A 112 2.93 20.19 -1.62
C ILE A 112 3.98 20.45 -2.69
N THR A 113 4.98 21.27 -2.39
CA THR A 113 6.16 21.41 -3.24
C THR A 113 7.23 20.47 -2.70
N LEU A 114 7.63 19.52 -3.54
CA LEU A 114 8.60 18.49 -3.17
C LEU A 114 9.96 19.13 -2.85
N THR A 115 10.51 18.76 -1.71
CA THR A 115 11.88 19.11 -1.28
C THR A 115 12.83 17.94 -1.52
N PRO A 116 14.16 18.13 -1.48
CA PRO A 116 15.10 17.02 -1.47
C PRO A 116 14.83 16.00 -0.35
N ALA A 117 14.39 16.48 0.83
CA ALA A 117 14.06 15.63 1.97
C ALA A 117 12.80 14.76 1.73
N ASP A 118 11.82 15.26 0.98
CA ASP A 118 10.61 14.49 0.63
C ASP A 118 10.91 13.36 -0.34
N LEU A 119 12.02 13.44 -1.05
CA LEU A 119 12.45 12.45 -2.04
C LEU A 119 13.67 11.65 -1.56
N ALA A 120 14.15 11.90 -0.34
CA ALA A 120 15.24 11.15 0.25
C ALA A 120 14.76 9.75 0.65
N GLY A 121 15.49 8.71 0.21
CA GLY A 121 15.21 7.33 0.56
C GLY A 121 16.16 6.37 -0.16
N ASP A 122 16.40 5.24 0.46
CA ASP A 122 17.15 4.13 -0.13
C ASP A 122 16.19 3.30 -1.01
N PHE A 123 16.05 3.73 -2.27
CA PHE A 123 15.18 3.02 -3.22
C PHE A 123 15.90 1.80 -3.78
N VAL A 124 15.26 0.64 -3.64
CA VAL A 124 15.84 -0.64 -4.03
C VAL A 124 15.47 -1.07 -5.47
N GLY A 125 14.64 -0.27 -6.16
CA GLY A 125 14.13 -0.63 -7.48
C GLY A 125 13.08 -1.75 -7.41
N ALA A 126 12.99 -2.55 -8.46
CA ALA A 126 12.02 -3.64 -8.50
C ALA A 126 12.36 -4.73 -7.49
N ILE A 127 11.41 -5.04 -6.62
CA ILE A 127 11.53 -6.13 -5.62
C ILE A 127 11.40 -7.49 -6.34
N PRO A 128 12.34 -8.40 -6.19
CA PRO A 128 12.22 -9.75 -6.72
C PRO A 128 11.03 -10.50 -6.12
N HIS A 129 10.40 -11.39 -6.90
CA HIS A 129 9.27 -12.20 -6.40
C HIS A 129 9.72 -13.34 -5.47
N LYS A 130 10.95 -13.86 -5.66
CA LYS A 130 11.45 -15.01 -4.91
C LYS A 130 12.14 -14.57 -3.63
N GLU A 131 11.88 -15.25 -2.55
CA GLU A 131 12.40 -14.97 -1.21
C GLU A 131 13.93 -15.10 -1.15
N ASP A 132 14.50 -16.07 -1.86
CA ASP A 132 15.95 -16.25 -1.96
C ASP A 132 16.68 -15.08 -2.66
N ALA A 133 15.99 -14.41 -3.57
CA ALA A 133 16.48 -13.20 -4.21
C ALA A 133 16.26 -11.96 -3.32
N GLN A 134 15.11 -11.87 -2.64
CA GLN A 134 14.84 -10.82 -1.65
C GLN A 134 15.85 -10.84 -0.50
N ALA A 135 16.22 -12.04 -0.02
CA ALA A 135 17.21 -12.21 1.04
C ALA A 135 18.62 -11.68 0.72
N LYS A 136 18.91 -11.42 -0.55
CA LYS A 136 20.19 -10.84 -1.01
C LYS A 136 20.19 -9.32 -1.06
N LEU A 137 19.03 -8.69 -0.90
CA LEU A 137 18.93 -7.25 -0.82
C LEU A 137 19.42 -6.74 0.54
N SER A 138 19.88 -5.50 0.59
CA SER A 138 20.25 -4.83 1.85
C SER A 138 19.02 -4.44 2.66
N SER A 139 17.90 -4.14 2.00
CA SER A 139 16.61 -3.83 2.60
C SER A 139 15.48 -4.21 1.63
N LEU A 140 14.26 -4.36 2.15
CA LEU A 140 13.02 -4.36 1.37
C LEU A 140 12.38 -2.97 1.44
N GLY A 141 13.19 -1.95 1.13
CA GLY A 141 12.80 -0.55 1.05
C GLY A 141 11.80 -0.28 -0.06
N TYR A 142 11.40 0.98 -0.22
CA TYR A 142 10.53 1.38 -1.33
C TYR A 142 11.22 1.17 -2.69
N SER A 143 10.46 0.78 -3.69
CA SER A 143 10.99 0.61 -5.05
C SER A 143 11.36 1.94 -5.69
N ASN A 144 10.61 3.01 -5.38
CA ASN A 144 10.78 4.33 -5.97
C ASN A 144 10.08 5.43 -5.13
N PRO A 145 10.32 6.72 -5.42
CA PRO A 145 9.69 7.84 -4.70
C PRO A 145 8.16 7.87 -4.77
N LEU A 146 7.55 7.41 -5.88
CA LEU A 146 6.10 7.40 -6.02
C LEU A 146 5.45 6.44 -5.02
N GLU A 147 6.01 5.26 -4.83
CA GLU A 147 5.56 4.29 -3.83
C GLU A 147 5.70 4.85 -2.41
N MET A 148 6.85 5.42 -2.07
CA MET A 148 7.09 6.04 -0.77
C MET A 148 6.09 7.16 -0.47
N LEU A 149 5.86 8.06 -1.43
CA LEU A 149 4.88 9.13 -1.28
C LEU A 149 3.45 8.58 -1.17
N SER A 150 3.14 7.48 -1.85
CA SER A 150 1.82 6.85 -1.76
C SER A 150 1.53 6.37 -0.34
N GLU A 151 2.46 5.65 0.29
CA GLU A 151 2.29 5.22 1.68
C GLU A 151 2.28 6.39 2.66
N ARG A 152 3.15 7.40 2.45
CA ARG A 152 3.17 8.62 3.26
C ARG A 152 1.82 9.32 3.30
N TYR A 153 1.05 9.29 2.21
CA TYR A 153 -0.26 9.93 2.12
C TYR A 153 -1.41 8.92 2.14
N HIS A 154 -1.20 7.75 2.72
CA HIS A 154 -2.19 6.70 2.96
C HIS A 154 -2.99 6.33 1.70
N THR A 155 -2.33 6.31 0.55
CA THR A 155 -2.94 6.09 -0.75
C THR A 155 -2.11 5.13 -1.61
N THR A 156 -2.36 5.11 -2.93
CA THR A 156 -1.64 4.28 -3.89
C THR A 156 -1.02 5.11 -5.00
N ALA A 157 -0.02 4.54 -5.68
CA ALA A 157 0.61 5.16 -6.85
C ALA A 157 -0.42 5.55 -7.92
N ALA A 158 -1.42 4.69 -8.16
CA ALA A 158 -2.47 4.95 -9.13
C ALA A 158 -3.30 6.20 -8.77
N VAL A 159 -3.60 6.41 -7.49
CA VAL A 159 -4.33 7.60 -7.01
C VAL A 159 -3.49 8.85 -7.13
N LEU A 160 -2.20 8.81 -6.75
CA LEU A 160 -1.31 9.97 -6.92
C LEU A 160 -1.16 10.36 -8.39
N ILE A 161 -1.04 9.40 -9.30
CA ILE A 161 -1.03 9.65 -10.74
C ILE A 161 -2.35 10.28 -11.19
N ALA A 162 -3.50 9.79 -10.71
CA ALA A 162 -4.82 10.31 -11.09
C ALA A 162 -5.09 11.72 -10.55
N LEU A 163 -4.54 12.09 -9.38
CA LEU A 163 -4.61 13.44 -8.82
C LEU A 163 -3.71 14.45 -9.55
N ASN A 164 -2.69 13.98 -10.23
CA ASN A 164 -1.68 14.80 -10.89
C ASN A 164 -1.65 14.51 -12.41
N SER A 165 -0.69 13.72 -12.85
CA SER A 165 -0.54 13.28 -14.24
C SER A 165 0.47 12.13 -14.27
N PRO A 166 0.38 11.17 -15.20
CA PRO A 166 1.43 10.19 -15.43
C PRO A 166 2.77 10.82 -15.83
N ASP A 167 2.74 12.02 -16.38
CA ASP A 167 3.94 12.76 -16.82
C ASP A 167 4.57 13.61 -15.69
N THR A 168 3.95 13.64 -14.49
CA THR A 168 4.46 14.42 -13.36
C THR A 168 5.81 13.88 -12.90
N LYS A 169 6.83 14.71 -12.99
CA LYS A 169 8.19 14.35 -12.55
C LYS A 169 8.33 14.61 -11.05
N LEU A 170 8.68 13.58 -10.31
CA LEU A 170 8.94 13.68 -8.86
C LEU A 170 10.39 14.14 -8.66
N VAL A 171 10.61 15.46 -8.75
CA VAL A 171 11.91 16.10 -8.52
C VAL A 171 11.72 17.28 -7.57
N PRO A 172 12.76 17.72 -6.85
CA PRO A 172 12.68 18.91 -5.98
C PRO A 172 12.16 20.14 -6.74
N GLY A 173 11.25 20.89 -6.11
CA GLY A 173 10.59 22.05 -6.70
C GLY A 173 9.29 21.74 -7.46
N THR A 174 8.98 20.48 -7.73
CA THR A 174 7.70 20.11 -8.34
C THR A 174 6.58 20.19 -7.31
N THR A 175 5.48 20.87 -7.66
CA THR A 175 4.26 20.89 -6.84
C THR A 175 3.33 19.75 -7.27
N ILE A 176 2.89 18.96 -6.30
CA ILE A 176 1.96 17.83 -6.52
C ILE A 176 0.77 17.90 -5.58
N LYS A 177 -0.35 17.33 -6.01
CA LYS A 177 -1.55 17.10 -5.21
C LYS A 177 -1.47 15.75 -4.53
N VAL A 178 -1.75 15.73 -3.23
CA VAL A 178 -1.78 14.51 -2.40
C VAL A 178 -3.04 14.49 -1.55
N PRO A 179 -3.55 13.32 -1.13
CA PRO A 179 -4.59 13.28 -0.10
C PRO A 179 -4.18 14.10 1.11
N ASN A 180 -5.11 14.85 1.67
CA ASN A 180 -4.83 15.76 2.79
C ASN A 180 -4.76 15.00 4.13
N VAL A 181 -3.90 13.97 4.20
CA VAL A 181 -3.61 13.28 5.44
C VAL A 181 -3.11 14.29 6.46
N VAL A 182 -3.83 14.41 7.56
CA VAL A 182 -3.50 15.37 8.61
C VAL A 182 -2.24 14.91 9.32
N THR A 183 -1.21 15.74 9.25
CA THR A 183 0.04 15.49 9.98
C THR A 183 -0.14 15.99 11.41
N GLY A 184 -0.11 15.05 12.37
CA GLY A 184 -0.15 15.39 13.79
C GLY A 184 1.23 15.62 14.39
N GLY A 185 1.31 15.45 15.70
CA GLY A 185 2.57 15.56 16.44
C GLY A 185 3.62 14.54 16.00
N ARG A 186 4.89 14.91 16.19
CA ARG A 186 6.07 14.06 15.90
C ARG A 186 6.90 13.76 17.16
N ALA A 187 6.38 14.10 18.33
CA ALA A 187 7.02 13.82 19.61
C ALA A 187 6.75 12.37 20.03
N TYR A 188 7.37 11.43 19.31
CA TYR A 188 7.25 10.00 19.59
C TYR A 188 7.89 9.62 20.93
N PRO A 189 7.43 8.55 21.60
CA PRO A 189 8.02 8.05 22.83
C PRO A 189 9.54 7.91 22.75
N ALA A 190 10.25 8.31 23.80
CA ALA A 190 11.70 8.39 23.81
C ALA A 190 12.37 7.01 23.69
N ASP A 191 11.72 5.97 24.19
CA ASP A 191 12.17 4.57 24.20
C ASP A 191 12.01 3.86 22.88
N LEU A 192 11.32 4.46 21.89
CA LEU A 192 11.23 3.88 20.54
C LEU A 192 12.58 4.00 19.81
N PRO A 193 12.98 2.96 19.05
CA PRO A 193 14.16 3.02 18.20
C PRO A 193 14.10 4.20 17.22
N GLU A 194 15.21 4.91 17.04
CA GLU A 194 15.26 6.11 16.19
C GLU A 194 14.84 5.83 14.74
N LEU A 195 15.27 4.69 14.19
CA LEU A 195 14.86 4.27 12.85
C LEU A 195 13.34 4.08 12.75
N TYR A 196 12.68 3.61 13.81
CA TYR A 196 11.23 3.45 13.81
C TYR A 196 10.51 4.79 13.93
N LYS A 197 11.05 5.75 14.69
CA LYS A 197 10.52 7.13 14.70
C LYS A 197 10.57 7.75 13.30
N GLN A 198 11.63 7.51 12.55
CA GLN A 198 11.72 7.92 11.14
C GLN A 198 10.67 7.22 10.28
N THR A 199 10.43 5.93 10.48
CA THR A 199 9.37 5.18 9.80
C THR A 199 7.99 5.77 10.09
N LEU A 200 7.66 6.03 11.37
CA LEU A 200 6.40 6.66 11.77
C LEU A 200 6.23 8.04 11.11
N ALA A 201 7.29 8.86 11.13
CA ALA A 201 7.28 10.17 10.48
C ALA A 201 7.12 10.07 8.97
N GLY A 202 7.78 9.10 8.34
CA GLY A 202 7.69 8.81 6.91
C GLY A 202 6.29 8.40 6.46
N LEU A 203 5.54 7.72 7.33
CA LEU A 203 4.16 7.28 7.12
C LEU A 203 3.11 8.30 7.58
N ASN A 204 3.49 9.52 7.95
CA ASN A 204 2.59 10.54 8.51
C ASN A 204 1.78 10.07 9.73
N VAL A 205 2.30 9.17 10.53
CA VAL A 205 1.66 8.71 11.75
C VAL A 205 1.78 9.77 12.85
N ASP A 206 0.64 10.18 13.42
CA ASP A 206 0.61 11.09 14.57
C ASP A 206 1.16 10.38 15.83
N SER A 207 2.03 11.05 16.57
CA SER A 207 2.56 10.54 17.84
C SER A 207 1.50 10.44 18.94
N THR A 208 0.41 11.20 18.82
CA THR A 208 -0.69 11.21 19.78
C THR A 208 -1.73 10.16 19.38
N GLN A 209 -1.56 8.94 19.89
CA GLN A 209 -2.51 7.85 19.71
C GLN A 209 -3.16 7.47 21.04
N PRO A 210 -4.46 7.10 21.07
CA PRO A 210 -5.09 6.61 22.28
C PRO A 210 -4.48 5.27 22.71
N GLN A 211 -4.43 5.03 24.04
CA GLN A 211 -3.93 3.76 24.57
C GLN A 211 -5.07 2.73 24.63
N ALA A 212 -4.80 1.54 24.12
CA ALA A 212 -5.72 0.42 24.15
C ALA A 212 -5.74 -0.25 25.53
N ASP A 213 -6.94 -0.52 26.04
CA ASP A 213 -7.13 -1.54 27.05
C ASP A 213 -7.11 -2.93 26.37
N HIS A 214 -7.85 -3.08 25.29
CA HIS A 214 -7.87 -4.29 24.50
C HIS A 214 -8.16 -4.03 23.02
N LEU A 215 -7.82 -5.03 22.19
CA LEU A 215 -8.14 -5.08 20.77
C LEU A 215 -9.22 -6.12 20.51
N VAL A 216 -10.08 -5.86 19.53
CA VAL A 216 -11.02 -6.84 18.99
C VAL A 216 -10.79 -6.98 17.48
N VAL A 217 -10.44 -8.17 17.02
CA VAL A 217 -10.38 -8.50 15.59
C VAL A 217 -11.64 -9.29 15.25
N ASP A 218 -12.49 -8.67 14.42
CA ASP A 218 -13.70 -9.27 13.90
C ASP A 218 -13.47 -9.77 12.47
N LYS A 219 -13.60 -11.09 12.29
CA LYS A 219 -13.35 -11.73 10.99
C LYS A 219 -14.45 -11.40 9.99
N SER A 220 -15.71 -11.35 10.42
CA SER A 220 -16.86 -11.11 9.55
C SER A 220 -16.86 -9.67 9.03
N ASP A 221 -16.58 -8.70 9.90
CA ASP A 221 -16.48 -7.29 9.56
C ASP A 221 -15.13 -6.93 8.92
N LYS A 222 -14.13 -7.81 9.07
CA LYS A 222 -12.75 -7.57 8.61
C LYS A 222 -12.18 -6.27 9.21
N THR A 223 -12.32 -6.13 10.52
CA THR A 223 -11.87 -4.97 11.28
C THR A 223 -11.02 -5.37 12.48
N LEU A 224 -10.09 -4.48 12.84
CA LEU A 224 -9.45 -4.42 14.14
C LEU A 224 -9.94 -3.17 14.84
N SER A 225 -10.57 -3.34 15.98
CA SER A 225 -11.13 -2.27 16.82
C SER A 225 -10.31 -2.12 18.08
N VAL A 226 -10.05 -0.89 18.49
CA VAL A 226 -9.30 -0.50 19.69
C VAL A 226 -10.26 0.05 20.71
N TYR A 227 -10.25 -0.50 21.92
CA TYR A 227 -11.16 -0.10 23.00
C TYR A 227 -10.41 0.38 24.24
N ASP A 228 -11.03 1.31 24.98
CA ASP A 228 -10.61 1.67 26.34
C ASP A 228 -11.17 0.71 27.40
N ALA A 229 -10.79 0.93 28.67
CA ALA A 229 -11.25 0.12 29.80
C ALA A 229 -12.77 0.21 30.07
N GLN A 230 -13.44 1.21 29.52
CA GLN A 230 -14.89 1.37 29.58
C GLN A 230 -15.61 0.76 28.37
N SER A 231 -14.88 0.00 27.55
CA SER A 231 -15.37 -0.59 26.30
C SER A 231 -15.86 0.45 25.27
N LYS A 232 -15.35 1.67 25.34
CA LYS A 232 -15.57 2.68 24.32
C LYS A 232 -14.64 2.44 23.14
N LEU A 233 -15.19 2.45 21.94
CA LEU A 233 -14.42 2.34 20.72
C LEU A 233 -13.59 3.63 20.51
N LEU A 234 -12.27 3.48 20.47
CA LEU A 234 -11.31 4.57 20.29
C LEU A 234 -10.85 4.72 18.84
N ALA A 235 -10.66 3.58 18.15
CA ALA A 235 -10.22 3.55 16.76
C ALA A 235 -10.64 2.23 16.10
N GLN A 236 -10.73 2.23 14.77
CA GLN A 236 -11.03 1.03 13.98
C GLN A 236 -10.26 1.05 12.65
N PHE A 237 -9.71 -0.09 12.29
CA PHE A 237 -8.88 -0.29 11.11
C PHE A 237 -9.36 -1.48 10.29
N PRO A 238 -9.35 -1.42 8.95
CA PRO A 238 -9.62 -2.58 8.13
C PRO A 238 -8.47 -3.59 8.22
N VAL A 239 -8.80 -4.87 8.20
CA VAL A 239 -7.82 -5.95 8.24
C VAL A 239 -8.08 -7.02 7.19
N THR A 240 -7.04 -7.75 6.86
CA THR A 240 -7.12 -9.05 6.18
C THR A 240 -6.77 -10.12 7.21
N THR A 241 -7.62 -11.12 7.34
CA THR A 241 -7.46 -12.23 8.28
C THR A 241 -7.27 -13.55 7.54
N GLY A 242 -7.05 -14.62 8.29
CA GLY A 242 -6.81 -15.96 7.77
C GLY A 242 -7.88 -16.46 6.80
N SER A 243 -7.45 -17.40 5.96
CA SER A 243 -8.26 -18.06 4.94
C SER A 243 -9.12 -19.20 5.54
N SER A 244 -9.78 -19.97 4.67
CA SER A 244 -10.40 -21.23 5.08
C SER A 244 -9.37 -22.32 5.35
N HIS A 245 -8.19 -22.24 4.73
CA HIS A 245 -7.09 -23.19 4.94
C HIS A 245 -6.33 -22.88 6.25
N ASP A 246 -5.97 -21.61 6.45
CA ASP A 246 -5.30 -21.11 7.64
C ASP A 246 -6.23 -20.10 8.33
N PRO A 247 -7.20 -20.55 9.13
CA PRO A 247 -8.21 -19.67 9.69
C PRO A 247 -7.63 -18.74 10.77
N LEU A 248 -8.28 -17.59 10.94
CA LEU A 248 -8.04 -16.73 12.09
C LEU A 248 -8.22 -17.55 13.38
N PRO A 249 -7.24 -17.57 14.30
CA PRO A 249 -7.35 -18.34 15.55
C PRO A 249 -8.30 -17.63 16.52
N ILE A 250 -9.57 -18.02 16.51
CA ILE A 250 -10.60 -17.45 17.39
C ILE A 250 -10.21 -17.69 18.86
N GLY A 251 -10.38 -16.65 19.71
CA GLY A 251 -10.03 -16.70 21.12
C GLY A 251 -9.45 -15.40 21.64
N THR A 252 -8.94 -15.44 22.86
CA THR A 252 -8.29 -14.30 23.51
C THR A 252 -6.78 -14.55 23.61
N TRP A 253 -6.03 -13.68 22.98
CA TRP A 253 -4.58 -13.68 22.95
C TRP A 253 -4.05 -12.44 23.66
N LYS A 254 -2.74 -12.31 23.80
CA LYS A 254 -2.07 -11.12 24.34
C LYS A 254 -0.98 -10.72 23.39
N ILE A 255 -0.75 -9.41 23.26
CA ILE A 255 0.47 -8.89 22.64
C ILE A 255 1.64 -9.28 23.56
N LEU A 256 2.64 -9.97 23.03
CA LEU A 256 3.86 -10.34 23.78
C LEU A 256 4.93 -9.26 23.67
N GLY A 257 5.03 -8.66 22.49
CA GLY A 257 6.01 -7.62 22.19
C GLY A 257 5.79 -7.03 20.80
N LEU A 258 6.60 -6.02 20.49
CA LEU A 258 6.59 -5.35 19.19
C LEU A 258 8.01 -5.41 18.61
N ASP A 259 8.12 -5.87 17.37
CA ASP A 259 9.35 -5.81 16.60
C ASP A 259 9.20 -4.71 15.53
N TYR A 260 10.05 -3.72 15.62
CA TYR A 260 10.01 -2.52 14.79
C TYR A 260 10.96 -2.66 13.60
N ASN A 261 10.46 -2.43 12.39
CA ASN A 261 11.17 -2.70 11.15
C ASN A 261 11.76 -4.12 11.14
N PRO A 262 10.91 -5.16 11.28
CA PRO A 262 11.36 -6.53 11.51
C PRO A 262 12.04 -7.13 10.29
N LYS A 263 13.02 -7.99 10.54
CA LYS A 263 13.44 -9.01 9.57
C LYS A 263 12.38 -10.10 9.53
N PHE A 264 12.18 -10.72 8.39
CA PHE A 264 11.22 -11.81 8.28
C PHE A 264 11.94 -13.13 8.02
N HIS A 265 11.74 -14.10 8.93
CA HIS A 265 12.24 -15.46 8.74
C HIS A 265 11.22 -16.27 7.92
N PHE A 266 11.40 -16.25 6.60
CA PHE A 266 10.61 -17.10 5.71
C PHE A 266 10.97 -18.57 5.93
N ASN A 267 9.95 -19.38 6.28
CA ASN A 267 10.07 -20.82 6.39
C ASN A 267 8.96 -21.46 5.53
N PRO A 268 9.29 -22.03 4.36
CA PRO A 268 8.29 -22.55 3.43
C PRO A 268 7.44 -23.70 4.03
N LYS A 269 7.91 -24.34 5.09
CA LYS A 269 7.12 -25.38 5.78
C LYS A 269 5.88 -24.85 6.50
N LEU A 270 5.82 -23.54 6.74
CA LEU A 270 4.69 -22.85 7.38
C LEU A 270 3.67 -22.33 6.35
N PHE A 271 3.93 -22.51 5.06
CA PHE A 271 3.08 -22.01 3.97
C PHE A 271 2.69 -23.14 3.04
N TRP A 272 1.41 -23.46 3.00
CA TRP A 272 0.88 -24.58 2.19
C TRP A 272 1.00 -24.32 0.68
N ASP A 273 1.06 -23.06 0.27
CA ASP A 273 1.20 -22.61 -1.12
C ASP A 273 2.65 -22.31 -1.51
N ALA A 274 3.60 -22.57 -0.61
CA ALA A 274 5.02 -22.46 -0.92
C ALA A 274 5.41 -23.39 -2.07
N SER A 275 6.20 -22.89 -3.01
CA SER A 275 6.62 -23.66 -4.19
C SER A 275 7.58 -24.78 -3.80
N LYS A 276 7.50 -25.90 -4.52
CA LYS A 276 8.44 -27.01 -4.32
C LYS A 276 9.88 -26.53 -4.54
N GLY A 277 10.74 -26.76 -3.55
CA GLY A 277 12.17 -26.40 -3.62
C GLY A 277 12.52 -25.02 -3.03
N GLU A 278 11.54 -24.26 -2.57
CA GLU A 278 11.81 -23.05 -1.77
C GLU A 278 12.55 -23.42 -0.48
N LYS A 279 13.47 -22.54 -0.08
CA LYS A 279 14.30 -22.71 1.10
C LYS A 279 13.98 -21.62 2.11
N ALA A 280 14.18 -21.95 3.38
CA ALA A 280 14.12 -20.94 4.43
C ALA A 280 15.12 -19.81 4.14
N ALA A 281 14.69 -18.58 4.35
CA ALA A 281 15.48 -17.39 4.08
C ALA A 281 15.19 -16.30 5.12
N MET A 282 16.22 -15.52 5.47
CA MET A 282 16.06 -14.33 6.30
C MET A 282 15.91 -13.13 5.39
N LEU A 283 14.70 -12.57 5.31
CA LEU A 283 14.43 -11.39 4.52
C LEU A 283 14.78 -10.13 5.31
N PRO A 284 15.43 -9.14 4.66
CA PRO A 284 15.76 -7.90 5.33
C PRO A 284 14.51 -7.05 5.64
N PRO A 285 14.62 -6.06 6.55
CA PRO A 285 13.50 -5.19 6.91
C PRO A 285 13.12 -4.23 5.79
N GLY A 286 11.89 -3.71 5.88
CA GLY A 286 11.42 -2.63 5.02
C GLY A 286 9.93 -2.68 4.75
N PRO A 287 9.33 -1.59 4.24
CA PRO A 287 7.90 -1.50 3.96
C PRO A 287 7.42 -2.56 2.95
N ASN A 288 8.30 -3.00 2.06
CA ASN A 288 8.06 -4.07 1.10
C ASN A 288 8.34 -5.48 1.64
N GLY A 289 8.66 -5.60 2.93
CA GLY A 289 8.75 -6.90 3.59
C GLY A 289 7.39 -7.57 3.76
N PRO A 290 7.32 -8.90 3.85
CA PRO A 290 6.06 -9.64 4.00
C PRO A 290 5.22 -9.21 5.21
N VAL A 291 5.87 -8.69 6.24
CA VAL A 291 5.24 -8.22 7.49
C VAL A 291 5.29 -6.69 7.65
N GLY A 292 5.75 -5.98 6.61
CA GLY A 292 5.80 -4.52 6.60
C GLY A 292 6.73 -3.94 7.66
N VAL A 293 6.33 -2.82 8.25
CA VAL A 293 7.18 -1.98 9.12
C VAL A 293 7.10 -2.31 10.61
N VAL A 294 6.17 -3.18 11.01
CA VAL A 294 6.02 -3.60 12.41
C VAL A 294 5.35 -4.97 12.50
N TRP A 295 5.82 -5.76 13.46
CA TRP A 295 5.21 -7.02 13.88
C TRP A 295 4.83 -6.91 15.36
N MET A 296 3.56 -7.13 15.67
CA MET A 296 3.01 -7.24 17.02
C MET A 296 2.80 -8.72 17.31
N ASP A 297 3.67 -9.31 18.11
CA ASP A 297 3.69 -10.74 18.40
C ASP A 297 2.54 -11.12 19.33
N LEU A 298 1.90 -12.25 19.06
CA LEU A 298 0.78 -12.75 19.85
C LEU A 298 1.18 -13.94 20.71
N SER A 299 0.51 -14.13 21.84
CA SER A 299 0.67 -15.32 22.67
C SER A 299 0.25 -16.63 21.98
N LYS A 300 -0.37 -16.55 20.81
CA LYS A 300 -0.56 -17.66 19.89
C LYS A 300 0.70 -17.85 19.07
N PRO A 301 1.45 -18.96 19.20
CA PRO A 301 2.69 -19.18 18.46
C PRO A 301 2.50 -19.03 16.94
N HIS A 302 3.41 -18.33 16.28
CA HIS A 302 3.43 -18.07 14.84
C HIS A 302 2.33 -17.14 14.31
N TYR A 303 1.60 -16.44 15.18
CA TYR A 303 0.59 -15.46 14.80
C TYR A 303 0.97 -14.07 15.27
N GLY A 304 0.63 -13.08 14.43
CA GLY A 304 0.89 -11.67 14.71
C GLY A 304 -0.09 -10.75 14.00
N ILE A 305 -0.02 -9.47 14.39
CA ILE A 305 -0.68 -8.36 13.71
C ILE A 305 0.44 -7.53 13.08
N HIS A 306 0.35 -7.23 11.77
CA HIS A 306 1.48 -6.65 11.05
C HIS A 306 1.07 -5.85 9.80
N GLY A 307 2.01 -5.08 9.25
CA GLY A 307 1.85 -4.35 8.00
C GLY A 307 1.88 -5.21 6.75
N THR A 308 1.76 -4.59 5.59
CA THR A 308 1.81 -5.27 4.27
C THR A 308 2.37 -4.34 3.19
N PRO A 309 3.10 -4.87 2.20
CA PRO A 309 3.54 -4.12 1.03
C PRO A 309 2.40 -3.82 0.03
N VAL A 310 1.22 -4.41 0.20
CA VAL A 310 0.10 -4.29 -0.76
C VAL A 310 -1.15 -3.80 -0.04
N PRO A 311 -1.20 -2.49 0.27
CA PRO A 311 -2.30 -1.91 1.06
C PRO A 311 -3.67 -2.06 0.40
N GLU A 312 -3.76 -2.12 -0.94
CA GLU A 312 -5.01 -2.30 -1.68
C GLU A 312 -5.70 -3.63 -1.37
N ASN A 313 -4.95 -4.63 -0.93
CA ASN A 313 -5.48 -5.96 -0.64
C ASN A 313 -6.13 -6.09 0.74
N ILE A 314 -5.99 -5.09 1.60
CA ILE A 314 -6.55 -5.11 2.95
C ILE A 314 -8.08 -5.19 2.89
N GLY A 315 -8.64 -6.19 3.59
CA GLY A 315 -10.06 -6.51 3.61
C GLY A 315 -10.63 -7.14 2.34
N ARG A 316 -9.77 -7.47 1.34
CA ARG A 316 -10.17 -8.03 0.02
C ARG A 316 -9.63 -9.42 -0.24
N THR A 317 -8.53 -9.78 0.36
CA THR A 317 -7.88 -11.09 0.24
C THR A 317 -7.94 -11.86 1.56
N ALA A 318 -7.27 -13.01 1.63
CA ALA A 318 -7.04 -13.76 2.84
C ALA A 318 -5.53 -13.88 3.14
N SER A 319 -5.18 -14.18 4.39
CA SER A 319 -3.81 -14.42 4.84
C SER A 319 -3.59 -15.88 5.21
N HIS A 320 -2.38 -16.22 5.62
CA HIS A 320 -2.02 -17.51 6.23
C HIS A 320 -2.24 -17.48 7.76
N GLY A 321 -3.34 -16.87 8.21
CA GLY A 321 -3.73 -16.86 9.61
C GLY A 321 -3.48 -15.53 10.34
N CYS A 322 -2.39 -14.83 10.05
CA CYS A 322 -2.05 -13.53 10.66
C CYS A 322 -3.04 -12.42 10.29
N VAL A 323 -3.07 -11.38 11.11
CA VAL A 323 -3.86 -10.16 10.86
C VAL A 323 -3.00 -9.14 10.12
N ARG A 324 -3.32 -8.90 8.84
CA ARG A 324 -2.62 -7.92 7.99
C ARG A 324 -3.35 -6.58 8.01
N MET A 325 -2.56 -5.51 8.07
CA MET A 325 -2.99 -4.12 8.03
C MET A 325 -2.18 -3.36 6.97
N THR A 326 -2.59 -2.16 6.58
CA THR A 326 -1.67 -1.27 5.87
C THR A 326 -0.47 -0.94 6.76
N ASN A 327 0.67 -0.56 6.18
CA ASN A 327 1.84 -0.18 6.97
C ASN A 327 1.55 0.98 7.92
N TRP A 328 0.82 2.01 7.47
CA TRP A 328 0.46 3.16 8.30
C TRP A 328 -0.54 2.83 9.41
N ASP A 329 -1.51 1.95 9.16
CA ASP A 329 -2.46 1.51 10.19
C ASP A 329 -1.78 0.63 11.25
N ALA A 330 -0.92 -0.31 10.82
CA ALA A 330 -0.12 -1.14 11.73
C ALA A 330 0.81 -0.27 12.59
N ALA A 331 1.45 0.73 11.99
CA ALA A 331 2.30 1.70 12.68
C ALA A 331 1.50 2.53 13.70
N ARG A 332 0.25 2.92 13.41
CA ARG A 332 -0.65 3.60 14.36
C ARG A 332 -0.99 2.68 15.53
N VAL A 333 -1.42 1.45 15.26
CA VAL A 333 -1.78 0.48 16.30
C VAL A 333 -0.58 0.15 17.20
N SER A 334 0.65 0.12 16.66
CA SER A 334 1.85 -0.12 17.46
C SER A 334 2.09 0.93 18.56
N LEU A 335 1.59 2.16 18.36
CA LEU A 335 1.63 3.22 19.37
C LEU A 335 0.47 3.14 20.39
N MET A 336 -0.56 2.33 20.11
CA MET A 336 -1.75 2.17 20.95
C MET A 336 -1.63 1.01 21.92
N VAL A 337 -0.74 0.04 21.66
CA VAL A 337 -0.63 -1.21 22.40
C VAL A 337 0.72 -1.35 23.12
N LYS A 338 0.76 -2.24 24.10
CA LYS A 338 1.97 -2.64 24.82
C LYS A 338 1.96 -4.13 25.10
N ALA A 339 3.08 -4.68 25.55
CA ALA A 339 3.13 -6.06 26.04
C ALA A 339 2.06 -6.27 27.13
N GLY A 340 1.31 -7.36 27.02
CA GLY A 340 0.19 -7.69 27.88
C GLY A 340 -1.19 -7.22 27.38
N THR A 341 -1.28 -6.30 26.40
CA THR A 341 -2.57 -5.86 25.83
C THR A 341 -3.35 -7.05 25.28
N PRO A 342 -4.61 -7.30 25.74
CA PRO A 342 -5.45 -8.35 25.22
C PRO A 342 -5.83 -8.12 23.75
N ALA A 343 -5.85 -9.20 22.97
CA ALA A 343 -6.34 -9.21 21.58
C ALA A 343 -7.39 -10.32 21.44
N ILE A 344 -8.64 -9.93 21.32
CA ILE A 344 -9.80 -10.80 21.23
C ILE A 344 -10.13 -11.03 19.76
N PHE A 345 -10.05 -12.29 19.31
CA PHE A 345 -10.37 -12.66 17.94
C PHE A 345 -11.72 -13.38 17.90
N GLN A 346 -12.62 -12.84 17.11
CA GLN A 346 -14.01 -13.31 17.00
C GLN A 346 -14.41 -13.57 15.55
N PRO A 347 -15.47 -14.41 15.32
CA PRO A 347 -15.98 -14.76 14.00
C PRO A 347 -16.36 -13.58 13.12
#